data_b8646c93e073428a9dd606c75c0d4e11
#
_entry.id   b8646c93e073428a9dd606c75c0d4e11
#
_cell.length_a   1.000
_cell.length_b   1.000
_cell.length_c   1.000
_cell.angle_alpha   90.00
_cell.angle_beta   90.00
_cell.angle_gamma   90.00
#
_symmetry.space_group_name_H-M   'P 1'
#
loop_
_entity.id
_entity.type
_entity.pdbx_description
1 polymer ?
#
loop_
_entity_poly.entity_id
_entity_poly.type
_entity_poly.pdbx_seq_one_letter_code
_entity_poly.pdbx_strand_id
1 'polypeptide(L)'
;NLAILGWVWSSSGRPPRPEGGGAALDLLHRELGFSEAQKKQLEAITEQHFQKVKPVRDSVRLLKDMFFDRLSDSTITDAELNDLSEKIAHKMALADQMVFRHFQEIRAICTPKQQAKFDEIINDALHQQGRQQMRNGPPNGRRDGPPPP
;
A
#
# COMPACT_ATOMS: atom_id res chain seq x y z
N ASN A 1 16.55 -2.61 -23.19
CA ASN A 1 15.29 -1.83 -23.14
C ASN A 1 14.07 -2.64 -22.63
N LEU A 2 14.09 -3.97 -22.63
CA LEU A 2 13.04 -4.80 -22.03
C LEU A 2 13.12 -4.86 -20.49
N ALA A 3 14.27 -4.56 -19.91
CA ALA A 3 14.46 -4.56 -18.46
C ALA A 3 13.73 -3.40 -17.74
N ILE A 4 13.53 -2.27 -18.42
CA ILE A 4 12.86 -1.10 -17.86
C ILE A 4 11.34 -1.31 -17.79
N LEU A 5 10.76 -1.95 -18.82
CA LEU A 5 9.33 -2.29 -18.82
C LEU A 5 9.00 -3.36 -17.77
N GLY A 6 9.88 -4.33 -17.56
CA GLY A 6 9.76 -5.32 -16.49
C GLY A 6 9.84 -4.70 -15.10
N TRP A 7 10.60 -3.60 -14.93
CA TRP A 7 10.73 -2.92 -13.64
C TRP A 7 9.49 -2.07 -13.29
N VAL A 8 8.91 -1.36 -14.25
CA VAL A 8 7.66 -0.59 -14.04
C VAL A 8 6.49 -1.53 -13.72
N TRP A 9 6.45 -2.71 -14.34
CA TRP A 9 5.44 -3.74 -14.05
C TRP A 9 5.72 -4.50 -12.75
N SER A 10 7.00 -4.74 -12.43
CA SER A 10 7.41 -5.43 -11.20
C SER A 10 7.28 -4.54 -9.95
N SER A 11 7.39 -3.22 -10.08
CA SER A 11 7.10 -2.31 -8.96
C SER A 11 5.59 -2.15 -8.69
N SER A 12 4.75 -2.52 -9.67
CA SER A 12 3.31 -2.76 -9.46
C SER A 12 3.02 -4.19 -8.98
N GLY A 13 3.96 -5.12 -9.18
CA GLY A 13 3.97 -6.48 -8.65
C GLY A 13 4.54 -6.47 -7.24
N ARG A 14 3.73 -6.14 -6.25
CA ARG A 14 3.95 -6.69 -4.91
C ARG A 14 4.18 -8.19 -5.08
N PRO A 15 5.22 -8.80 -4.43
CA PRO A 15 5.26 -10.25 -4.31
C PRO A 15 3.86 -10.68 -3.85
N PRO A 16 3.34 -11.82 -4.32
CA PRO A 16 2.02 -12.26 -3.93
C PRO A 16 2.01 -12.18 -2.40
N ARG A 17 1.25 -11.21 -1.91
CA ARG A 17 0.92 -11.18 -0.50
C ARG A 17 0.30 -12.53 -0.26
N PRO A 18 0.77 -13.33 0.70
CA PRO A 18 0.03 -14.52 1.06
C PRO A 18 -1.42 -14.07 1.18
N GLU A 19 -2.29 -14.64 0.36
CA GLU A 19 -3.71 -14.35 0.37
C GLU A 19 -4.18 -14.55 1.79
N GLY A 20 -4.54 -13.49 2.42
CA GLY A 20 -5.05 -13.50 3.76
C GLY A 20 -4.34 -12.46 4.63
N GLY A 21 -5.12 -11.58 5.22
CA GLY A 21 -4.75 -10.82 6.40
C GLY A 21 -4.25 -11.70 7.56
N GLY A 22 -4.14 -13.03 7.37
CA GLY A 22 -3.73 -14.01 8.35
C GLY A 22 -2.38 -13.68 8.98
N ALA A 23 -1.33 -13.49 8.20
CA ALA A 23 0.01 -13.24 8.77
C ALA A 23 0.08 -11.93 9.59
N ALA A 24 -0.61 -10.88 9.15
CA ALA A 24 -0.70 -9.62 9.90
C ALA A 24 -1.59 -9.77 11.13
N LEU A 25 -2.70 -10.49 11.01
CA LEU A 25 -3.57 -10.80 12.14
C LEU A 25 -2.86 -11.69 13.17
N ASP A 26 -2.15 -12.72 12.71
CA ASP A 26 -1.37 -13.61 13.57
C ASP A 26 -0.26 -12.86 14.33
N LEU A 27 0.39 -11.89 13.66
CA LEU A 27 1.35 -11.00 14.30
C LEU A 27 0.68 -10.19 15.40
N LEU A 28 -0.45 -9.53 15.09
CA LEU A 28 -1.19 -8.74 16.08
C LEU A 28 -1.69 -9.60 17.26
N HIS A 29 -2.21 -10.80 16.98
CA HIS A 29 -2.64 -11.73 18.02
C HIS A 29 -1.50 -12.10 18.96
N ARG A 30 -0.33 -12.38 18.41
CA ARG A 30 0.84 -12.79 19.19
C ARG A 30 1.44 -11.64 19.99
N GLU A 31 1.62 -10.48 19.34
CA GLU A 31 2.32 -9.34 19.95
C GLU A 31 1.44 -8.58 20.96
N LEU A 32 0.13 -8.54 20.74
CA LEU A 32 -0.81 -7.82 21.61
C LEU A 32 -1.48 -8.69 22.66
N GLY A 33 -1.39 -10.02 22.53
CA GLY A 33 -2.01 -10.93 23.51
C GLY A 33 -3.53 -10.75 23.59
N PHE A 34 -4.22 -10.67 22.48
CA PHE A 34 -5.66 -10.49 22.41
C PHE A 34 -6.43 -11.63 23.07
N SER A 35 -7.48 -11.29 23.84
CA SER A 35 -8.46 -12.24 24.32
C SER A 35 -9.26 -12.85 23.17
N GLU A 36 -9.94 -13.99 23.39
CA GLU A 36 -10.77 -14.60 22.35
C GLU A 36 -11.90 -13.68 21.86
N ALA A 37 -12.44 -12.84 22.74
CA ALA A 37 -13.43 -11.82 22.35
C ALA A 37 -12.82 -10.76 21.42
N GLN A 38 -11.62 -10.26 21.75
CA GLN A 38 -10.89 -9.29 20.90
C GLN A 38 -10.49 -9.89 19.56
N LYS A 39 -10.09 -11.16 19.51
CA LYS A 39 -9.77 -11.86 18.25
C LYS A 39 -10.97 -11.91 17.31
N LYS A 40 -12.14 -12.28 17.82
CA LYS A 40 -13.38 -12.28 17.02
C LYS A 40 -13.76 -10.89 16.52
N GLN A 41 -13.57 -9.85 17.35
CA GLN A 41 -13.80 -8.47 16.93
C GLN A 41 -12.80 -8.05 15.84
N LEU A 42 -11.52 -8.37 15.98
CA LEU A 42 -10.47 -8.09 15.00
C LEU A 42 -10.77 -8.74 13.65
N GLU A 43 -11.19 -10.01 13.66
CA GLU A 43 -11.57 -10.74 12.44
C GLU A 43 -12.75 -10.03 11.73
N ALA A 44 -13.81 -9.68 12.49
CA ALA A 44 -14.96 -8.99 11.94
C ALA A 44 -14.62 -7.60 11.36
N ILE A 45 -13.83 -6.80 12.08
CA ILE A 45 -13.34 -5.49 11.62
C ILE A 45 -12.51 -5.64 10.34
N THR A 46 -11.64 -6.64 10.30
CA THR A 46 -10.76 -6.89 9.16
C THR A 46 -11.55 -7.33 7.93
N GLU A 47 -12.50 -8.24 8.09
CA GLU A 47 -13.37 -8.69 6.99
C GLU A 47 -14.19 -7.54 6.42
N GLN A 48 -14.81 -6.73 7.28
CA GLN A 48 -15.55 -5.54 6.83
C GLN A 48 -14.66 -4.54 6.09
N HIS A 49 -13.43 -4.33 6.57
CA HIS A 49 -12.47 -3.47 5.89
C HIS A 49 -12.15 -3.99 4.48
N PHE A 50 -11.84 -5.29 4.34
CA PHE A 50 -11.54 -5.89 3.04
C PHE A 50 -12.70 -5.75 2.05
N GLN A 51 -13.91 -6.02 2.49
CA GLN A 51 -15.10 -5.87 1.65
C GLN A 51 -15.30 -4.43 1.16
N LYS A 52 -15.05 -3.43 2.02
CA LYS A 52 -15.20 -2.01 1.67
C LYS A 52 -14.05 -1.48 0.80
N VAL A 53 -12.79 -1.86 1.11
CA VAL A 53 -11.61 -1.32 0.41
C VAL A 53 -11.36 -1.97 -0.94
N LYS A 54 -11.76 -3.22 -1.13
CA LYS A 54 -11.56 -3.97 -2.37
C LYS A 54 -12.10 -3.24 -3.60
N PRO A 55 -13.38 -2.81 -3.67
CA PRO A 55 -13.92 -2.13 -4.84
C PRO A 55 -13.21 -0.79 -5.11
N VAL A 56 -12.71 -0.10 -4.08
CA VAL A 56 -11.93 1.13 -4.25
C VAL A 56 -10.57 0.82 -4.91
N ARG A 57 -9.87 -0.22 -4.45
CA ARG A 57 -8.61 -0.66 -5.04
C ARG A 57 -8.77 -1.19 -6.48
N ASP A 58 -9.86 -1.91 -6.74
CA ASP A 58 -10.19 -2.37 -8.09
C ASP A 58 -10.44 -1.17 -9.03
N SER A 59 -11.11 -0.11 -8.52
CA SER A 59 -11.30 1.14 -9.26
C SER A 59 -9.96 1.86 -9.55
N VAL A 60 -9.01 1.86 -8.60
CA VAL A 60 -7.65 2.42 -8.85
C VAL A 60 -6.96 1.66 -9.97
N ARG A 61 -7.04 0.33 -9.97
CA ARG A 61 -6.44 -0.50 -11.01
C ARG A 61 -7.05 -0.17 -12.38
N LEU A 62 -8.37 -0.20 -12.47
CA LEU A 62 -9.08 0.12 -13.71
C LEU A 62 -8.73 1.51 -14.26
N LEU A 63 -8.69 2.53 -13.38
CA LEU A 63 -8.31 3.88 -13.79
C LEU A 63 -6.86 3.97 -14.28
N LYS A 64 -5.95 3.21 -13.66
CA LYS A 64 -4.56 3.12 -14.12
C LYS A 64 -4.46 2.40 -15.47
N ASP A 65 -5.20 1.34 -15.68
CA ASP A 65 -5.26 0.65 -16.97
C ASP A 65 -5.76 1.63 -18.05
N MET A 66 -6.86 2.33 -17.81
CA MET A 66 -7.39 3.37 -18.72
C MET A 66 -6.38 4.50 -18.99
N PHE A 67 -5.60 4.91 -17.98
CA PHE A 67 -4.57 5.95 -18.11
C PHE A 67 -3.44 5.49 -19.04
N PHE A 68 -2.94 4.27 -18.85
CA PHE A 68 -1.83 3.74 -19.64
C PHE A 68 -2.26 3.23 -21.03
N ASP A 69 -3.52 2.87 -21.23
CA ASP A 69 -4.07 2.57 -22.55
C ASP A 69 -4.02 3.77 -23.51
N ARG A 70 -3.90 4.99 -22.96
CA ARG A 70 -3.72 6.21 -23.75
C ARG A 70 -2.29 6.45 -24.27
N LEU A 71 -1.31 5.60 -23.94
CA LEU A 71 0.08 5.78 -24.37
C LEU A 71 0.25 5.82 -25.90
N SER A 72 -0.60 5.14 -26.64
CA SER A 72 -0.57 5.14 -28.12
C SER A 72 -1.36 6.30 -28.75
N ASP A 73 -2.10 7.07 -27.95
CA ASP A 73 -2.91 8.19 -28.42
C ASP A 73 -2.08 9.47 -28.48
N SER A 74 -1.60 9.80 -29.68
CA SER A 74 -0.82 11.02 -29.93
C SER A 74 -1.64 12.32 -29.82
N THR A 75 -2.96 12.22 -29.68
CA THR A 75 -3.88 13.38 -29.60
C THR A 75 -4.30 13.70 -28.16
N ILE A 76 -3.90 12.87 -27.20
CA ILE A 76 -4.25 13.10 -25.79
C ILE A 76 -3.68 14.42 -25.30
N THR A 77 -4.50 15.18 -24.62
CA THR A 77 -4.13 16.48 -24.05
C THR A 77 -3.63 16.37 -22.61
N ASP A 78 -2.82 17.34 -22.17
CA ASP A 78 -2.42 17.45 -20.77
C ASP A 78 -3.62 17.56 -19.82
N ALA A 79 -4.71 18.19 -20.25
CA ALA A 79 -5.93 18.30 -19.47
C ALA A 79 -6.60 16.94 -19.22
N GLU A 80 -6.64 16.07 -20.22
CA GLU A 80 -7.17 14.70 -20.09
C GLU A 80 -6.29 13.82 -19.21
N LEU A 81 -4.96 13.96 -19.34
CA LEU A 81 -4.01 13.26 -18.45
C LEU A 81 -4.17 13.71 -17.00
N ASN A 82 -4.33 15.00 -16.77
CA ASN A 82 -4.55 15.55 -15.44
C ASN A 82 -5.87 15.04 -14.83
N ASP A 83 -6.97 15.06 -15.59
CA ASP A 83 -8.27 14.55 -15.11
C ASP A 83 -8.19 13.07 -14.69
N LEU A 84 -7.54 12.23 -15.50
CA LEU A 84 -7.35 10.81 -15.17
C LEU A 84 -6.46 10.63 -13.92
N SER A 85 -5.36 11.37 -13.82
CA SER A 85 -4.46 11.28 -12.66
C SER A 85 -5.11 11.79 -11.37
N GLU A 86 -5.93 12.84 -11.43
CA GLU A 86 -6.71 13.33 -10.28
C GLU A 86 -7.73 12.29 -9.82
N LYS A 87 -8.43 11.61 -10.73
CA LYS A 87 -9.34 10.51 -10.39
C LYS A 87 -8.62 9.36 -9.71
N ILE A 88 -7.44 8.98 -10.21
CA ILE A 88 -6.59 7.96 -9.57
C ILE A 88 -6.19 8.41 -8.17
N ALA A 89 -5.67 9.63 -8.03
CA ALA A 89 -5.22 10.19 -6.76
C ALA A 89 -6.35 10.25 -5.73
N HIS A 90 -7.55 10.67 -6.14
CA HIS A 90 -8.72 10.70 -5.28
C HIS A 90 -9.10 9.32 -4.75
N LYS A 91 -9.11 8.29 -5.62
CA LYS A 91 -9.40 6.91 -5.21
C LYS A 91 -8.31 6.33 -4.30
N MET A 92 -7.04 6.66 -4.55
CA MET A 92 -5.94 6.27 -3.68
C MET A 92 -6.07 6.92 -2.28
N ALA A 93 -6.35 8.22 -2.22
CA ALA A 93 -6.57 8.92 -0.96
C ALA A 93 -7.75 8.33 -0.17
N LEU A 94 -8.83 7.95 -0.86
CA LEU A 94 -9.96 7.26 -0.23
C LEU A 94 -9.55 5.91 0.37
N ALA A 95 -8.76 5.12 -0.37
CA ALA A 95 -8.26 3.84 0.14
C ALA A 95 -7.37 4.02 1.39
N ASP A 96 -6.50 5.04 1.41
CA ASP A 96 -5.64 5.35 2.55
C ASP A 96 -6.45 5.78 3.77
N GLN A 97 -7.50 6.60 3.58
CA GLN A 97 -8.43 6.96 4.65
C GLN A 97 -9.15 5.72 5.22
N MET A 98 -9.55 4.77 4.37
CA MET A 98 -10.16 3.52 4.82
C MET A 98 -9.19 2.67 5.65
N VAL A 99 -7.92 2.61 5.27
CA VAL A 99 -6.86 1.93 6.05
C VAL A 99 -6.67 2.62 7.40
N PHE A 100 -6.63 3.96 7.43
CA PHE A 100 -6.52 4.70 8.69
C PHE A 100 -7.70 4.41 9.63
N ARG A 101 -8.94 4.43 9.11
CA ARG A 101 -10.15 4.10 9.90
C ARG A 101 -10.11 2.66 10.43
N HIS A 102 -9.67 1.73 9.60
CA HIS A 102 -9.49 0.35 10.03
C HIS A 102 -8.52 0.23 11.22
N PHE A 103 -7.39 0.93 11.18
CA PHE A 103 -6.46 0.95 12.32
C PHE A 103 -7.07 1.63 13.56
N GLN A 104 -7.88 2.67 13.40
CA GLN A 104 -8.61 3.27 14.52
C GLN A 104 -9.61 2.27 15.16
N GLU A 105 -10.34 1.50 14.36
CA GLU A 105 -11.26 0.47 14.83
C GLU A 105 -10.53 -0.64 15.60
N ILE A 106 -9.39 -1.11 15.08
CA ILE A 106 -8.56 -2.10 15.79
C ILE A 106 -8.03 -1.52 17.12
N ARG A 107 -7.54 -0.29 17.08
CA ARG A 107 -7.05 0.38 18.28
C ARG A 107 -8.14 0.53 19.36
N ALA A 108 -9.38 0.75 18.94
CA ALA A 108 -10.53 0.93 19.86
C ALA A 108 -10.89 -0.34 20.64
N ILE A 109 -10.61 -1.53 20.11
CA ILE A 109 -10.82 -2.80 20.82
C ILE A 109 -9.66 -3.15 21.77
N CYS A 110 -8.56 -2.40 21.74
CA CYS A 110 -7.38 -2.60 22.57
C CYS A 110 -7.54 -1.97 23.95
N THR A 111 -7.00 -2.64 24.97
CA THR A 111 -6.77 -2.02 26.29
C THR A 111 -5.70 -0.93 26.21
N PRO A 112 -5.58 0.01 27.18
CA PRO A 112 -4.55 1.06 27.14
C PRO A 112 -3.12 0.54 26.95
N LYS A 113 -2.78 -0.59 27.56
CA LYS A 113 -1.47 -1.24 27.39
C LYS A 113 -1.28 -1.79 25.98
N GLN A 114 -2.31 -2.42 25.43
CA GLN A 114 -2.29 -2.94 24.05
C GLN A 114 -2.24 -1.80 23.03
N GLN A 115 -2.89 -0.65 23.28
CA GLN A 115 -2.85 0.52 22.40
C GLN A 115 -1.43 1.05 22.21
N ALA A 116 -0.66 1.19 23.29
CA ALA A 116 0.73 1.63 23.23
C ALA A 116 1.59 0.70 22.35
N LYS A 117 1.42 -0.62 22.51
CA LYS A 117 2.13 -1.62 21.70
C LYS A 117 1.65 -1.65 20.26
N PHE A 118 0.35 -1.48 20.03
CA PHE A 118 -0.22 -1.37 18.69
C PHE A 118 0.35 -0.17 17.92
N ASP A 119 0.40 1.01 18.56
CA ASP A 119 0.94 2.24 17.97
C ASP A 119 2.42 2.05 17.58
N GLU A 120 3.22 1.37 18.41
CA GLU A 120 4.62 1.01 18.12
C GLU A 120 4.71 0.12 16.87
N ILE A 121 3.92 -0.97 16.81
CA ILE A 121 3.92 -1.92 15.68
C ILE A 121 3.55 -1.22 14.38
N ILE A 122 2.53 -0.38 14.37
CA ILE A 122 2.10 0.34 13.17
C ILE A 122 3.17 1.34 12.71
N ASN A 123 3.76 2.11 13.63
CA ASN A 123 4.84 3.03 13.30
C ASN A 123 6.05 2.30 12.70
N ASP A 124 6.47 1.19 13.29
CA ASP A 124 7.58 0.38 12.77
C ASP A 124 7.29 -0.17 11.38
N ALA A 125 6.08 -0.68 11.15
CA ALA A 125 5.65 -1.19 9.84
C ALA A 125 5.69 -0.11 8.75
N LEU A 126 5.22 1.10 9.06
CA LEU A 126 5.24 2.23 8.13
C LEU A 126 6.68 2.68 7.81
N HIS A 127 7.54 2.77 8.82
CA HIS A 127 8.95 3.14 8.62
C HIS A 127 9.76 2.08 7.87
N GLN A 128 9.47 0.79 8.07
CA GLN A 128 10.11 -0.28 7.32
C GLN A 128 9.72 -0.27 5.85
N GLN A 129 8.46 0.01 5.52
CA GLN A 129 8.01 0.16 4.13
C GLN A 129 8.73 1.31 3.42
N GLY A 130 8.88 2.46 4.06
CA GLY A 130 9.62 3.59 3.52
C GLY A 130 11.10 3.27 3.25
N ARG A 131 11.77 2.56 4.16
CA ARG A 131 13.17 2.13 4.00
C ARG A 131 13.36 1.11 2.87
N GLN A 132 12.41 0.18 2.69
CA GLN A 132 12.46 -0.79 1.60
C GLN A 132 12.26 -0.13 0.24
N GLN A 133 11.39 0.87 0.13
CA GLN A 133 11.21 1.64 -1.10
C GLN A 133 12.48 2.42 -1.48
N MET A 134 13.16 3.03 -0.51
CA MET A 134 14.43 3.73 -0.76
C MET A 134 15.56 2.77 -1.15
N ARG A 135 15.57 1.55 -0.62
CA ARG A 135 16.60 0.53 -0.91
C ARG A 135 16.42 -0.13 -2.28
N ASN A 136 15.19 -0.19 -2.78
CA ASN A 136 14.82 -0.71 -4.10
C ASN A 136 14.77 0.40 -5.18
N GLY A 137 15.16 1.63 -4.85
CA GLY A 137 15.40 2.69 -5.82
C GLY A 137 16.49 2.28 -6.82
N PRO A 138 16.52 2.89 -8.02
CA PRO A 138 17.56 2.59 -9.01
C PRO A 138 18.93 2.73 -8.35
N PRO A 139 19.87 1.79 -8.61
CA PRO A 139 21.21 1.91 -8.08
C PRO A 139 21.76 3.26 -8.52
N ASN A 140 22.15 4.10 -7.54
CA ASN A 140 22.81 5.36 -7.82
C ASN A 140 23.93 5.06 -8.82
N GLY A 141 23.76 5.56 -10.07
CA GLY A 141 24.75 5.39 -11.10
C GLY A 141 26.12 5.80 -10.53
N ARG A 142 27.05 4.86 -10.51
CA ARG A 142 28.43 5.18 -10.30
C ARG A 142 28.77 6.31 -11.26
N ARG A 143 29.05 7.46 -10.73
CA ARG A 143 29.77 8.50 -11.46
C ARG A 143 31.18 7.97 -11.70
N ASP A 144 31.32 7.14 -12.70
CA ASP A 144 32.64 6.90 -13.31
C ASP A 144 32.98 8.17 -14.09
N GLY A 145 33.38 9.20 -13.35
CA GLY A 145 34.09 10.32 -13.94
C GLY A 145 35.42 9.83 -14.49
N PRO A 146 35.88 10.31 -15.66
CA PRO A 146 37.21 10.00 -16.15
C PRO A 146 38.27 10.46 -15.12
N PRO A 147 39.38 9.73 -14.95
CA PRO A 147 40.45 10.14 -14.04
C PRO A 147 40.97 11.51 -14.43
N PRO A 148 41.37 12.35 -13.45
CA PRO A 148 41.95 13.66 -13.72
C PRO A 148 43.30 13.48 -14.44
N PRO A 149 43.71 14.48 -15.29
CA PRO A 149 44.96 14.45 -16.08
C PRO A 149 46.20 14.42 -15.22
#